data_11a6e5792822cc11bf1ef3987ebdb69c
#
_entry.id   11a6e5792822cc11bf1ef3987ebdb69c
#
_cell.length_a   1.000
_cell.length_b   1.000
_cell.length_c   1.000
_cell.angle_alpha   90.00
_cell.angle_beta   90.00
_cell.angle_gamma   90.00
#
_symmetry.space_group_name_H-M   'P 1'
#
loop_
_entity.id
_entity.type
_entity.pdbx_description
1 polymer ?
#
loop_
_entity_poly.entity_id
_entity_poly.type
_entity_poly.pdbx_seq_one_letter_code
_entity_poly.pdbx_strand_id
1 'polypeptide(L)'
;MEKFLALSDEKQTLIRNAALSCFSQHGYEKASINDIAKMAGISKASLFQYFGTKQNLYEYLVEHSSTQMKAAYQEQALYANADFFDRVQQAIIMKIDNLKKNPYIAAFIISVAKEPSIEISE
;
A
#
# COMPACT_ATOMS: atom_id res chain seq x y z
N MET A 1 4.03 7.04 -14.84
CA MET A 1 4.62 6.08 -13.90
C MET A 1 6.15 5.95 -14.03
N GLU A 2 6.66 6.05 -15.25
CA GLU A 2 8.12 5.96 -15.46
C GLU A 2 8.90 6.99 -14.65
N LYS A 3 8.40 8.22 -14.58
CA LYS A 3 9.06 9.29 -13.83
C LYS A 3 9.12 8.98 -12.34
N PHE A 4 8.07 8.38 -11.80
CA PHE A 4 8.05 7.98 -10.41
C PHE A 4 9.07 6.87 -10.14
N LEU A 5 9.10 5.85 -10.99
CA LEU A 5 10.01 4.72 -10.84
C LEU A 5 11.48 5.11 -11.03
N ALA A 6 11.73 6.24 -11.68
CA ALA A 6 13.08 6.77 -11.84
C ALA A 6 13.61 7.49 -10.59
N LEU A 7 12.74 7.77 -9.62
CA LEU A 7 13.16 8.38 -8.36
C LEU A 7 13.95 7.37 -7.52
N SER A 8 14.72 7.88 -6.57
CA SER A 8 15.41 7.02 -5.61
C SER A 8 14.38 6.21 -4.81
N ASP A 9 14.80 5.06 -4.29
CA ASP A 9 13.93 4.22 -3.46
C ASP A 9 13.42 5.00 -2.26
N GLU A 10 14.26 5.84 -1.68
CA GLU A 10 13.90 6.68 -0.55
C GLU A 10 12.75 7.63 -0.90
N LYS A 11 12.84 8.30 -2.04
CA LYS A 11 11.80 9.23 -2.49
C LYS A 11 10.52 8.50 -2.86
N GLN A 12 10.62 7.37 -3.53
CA GLN A 12 9.44 6.54 -3.83
C GLN A 12 8.72 6.14 -2.55
N THR A 13 9.47 5.68 -1.56
CA THR A 13 8.92 5.25 -0.28
C THR A 13 8.24 6.41 0.45
N LEU A 14 8.86 7.58 0.44
CA LEU A 14 8.30 8.76 1.09
C LEU A 14 6.95 9.15 0.47
N ILE A 15 6.88 9.21 -0.84
CA ILE A 15 5.66 9.54 -1.57
C ILE A 15 4.60 8.47 -1.34
N ARG A 16 4.98 7.22 -1.44
CA ARG A 16 4.08 6.09 -1.26
C ARG A 16 3.48 6.07 0.13
N ASN A 17 4.31 6.26 1.17
CA ASN A 17 3.84 6.26 2.55
C ASN A 17 2.91 7.43 2.84
N ALA A 18 3.20 8.61 2.27
CA ALA A 18 2.31 9.76 2.40
C ALA A 18 0.93 9.46 1.82
N ALA A 19 0.89 8.86 0.64
CA ALA A 19 -0.37 8.50 -0.01
C ALA A 19 -1.11 7.40 0.75
N LEU A 20 -0.42 6.36 1.18
CA LEU A 20 -1.02 5.28 1.97
C LEU A 20 -1.64 5.83 3.26
N SER A 21 -0.93 6.71 3.94
CA SER A 21 -1.40 7.31 5.18
C SER A 21 -2.64 8.19 4.95
N CYS A 22 -2.60 9.03 3.92
CA CYS A 22 -3.72 9.93 3.62
C CYS A 22 -4.99 9.14 3.28
N PHE A 23 -4.88 8.15 2.40
CA PHE A 23 -6.03 7.33 2.04
C PHE A 23 -6.55 6.51 3.22
N SER A 24 -5.66 5.97 4.05
CA SER A 24 -6.10 5.17 5.20
C SER A 24 -6.82 6.02 6.25
N GLN A 25 -6.39 7.25 6.44
CA GLN A 25 -7.00 8.16 7.42
C GLN A 25 -8.32 8.74 6.95
N HIS A 26 -8.43 9.10 5.68
CA HIS A 26 -9.56 9.87 5.17
C HIS A 26 -10.49 9.10 4.24
N GLY A 27 -10.06 7.94 3.75
CA GLY A 27 -10.78 7.21 2.71
C GLY A 27 -10.53 7.82 1.34
N TYR A 28 -10.98 7.13 0.29
CA TYR A 28 -10.73 7.56 -1.08
C TYR A 28 -11.35 8.91 -1.39
N GLU A 29 -12.63 9.08 -1.03
CA GLU A 29 -13.38 10.27 -1.39
C GLU A 29 -12.79 11.55 -0.78
N LYS A 30 -12.42 11.48 0.49
CA LYS A 30 -11.97 12.66 1.24
C LYS A 30 -10.48 12.94 1.12
N ALA A 31 -9.68 11.94 0.76
CA ALA A 31 -8.25 12.15 0.56
C ALA A 31 -8.03 13.08 -0.63
N SER A 32 -7.13 14.05 -0.47
CA SER A 32 -6.84 14.99 -1.56
C SER A 32 -5.41 14.84 -2.04
N ILE A 33 -5.23 15.01 -3.35
CA ILE A 33 -3.91 15.03 -3.99
C ILE A 33 -3.05 16.13 -3.37
N ASN A 34 -3.65 17.27 -3.05
CA ASN A 34 -2.93 18.39 -2.45
C ASN A 34 -2.35 18.01 -1.08
N ASP A 35 -3.13 17.33 -0.25
CA ASP A 35 -2.67 16.90 1.07
C ASP A 35 -1.56 15.84 0.96
N ILE A 36 -1.72 14.93 0.03
CA ILE A 36 -0.70 13.89 -0.21
C ILE A 36 0.62 14.55 -0.63
N ALA A 37 0.56 15.51 -1.54
CA ALA A 37 1.76 16.23 -1.99
C ALA A 37 2.44 16.96 -0.84
N LYS A 38 1.66 17.62 0.01
CA LYS A 38 2.19 18.30 1.19
C LYS A 38 2.88 17.32 2.14
N MET A 39 2.24 16.20 2.43
CA MET A 39 2.81 15.18 3.32
C MET A 39 4.10 14.59 2.76
N ALA A 40 4.17 14.45 1.43
CA ALA A 40 5.34 13.90 0.76
C ALA A 40 6.43 14.95 0.54
N GLY A 41 6.15 16.23 0.77
CA GLY A 41 7.11 17.31 0.56
C GLY A 41 7.39 17.61 -0.90
N ILE A 42 6.41 17.37 -1.78
CA ILE A 42 6.52 17.65 -3.21
C ILE A 42 5.38 18.55 -3.66
N SER A 43 5.50 19.09 -4.87
CA SER A 43 4.42 19.90 -5.43
C SER A 43 3.29 19.04 -5.95
N LYS A 44 2.08 19.61 -5.98
CA LYS A 44 0.92 18.95 -6.59
C LYS A 44 1.19 18.62 -8.06
N ALA A 45 1.88 19.52 -8.77
CA ALA A 45 2.23 19.31 -10.17
C ALA A 45 3.15 18.10 -10.35
N SER A 46 4.12 17.91 -9.46
CA SER A 46 4.99 16.75 -9.50
C SER A 46 4.21 15.46 -9.28
N LEU A 47 3.33 15.46 -8.30
CA LEU A 47 2.51 14.28 -8.03
C LEU A 47 1.63 13.94 -9.23
N PHE A 48 1.05 14.96 -9.87
CA PHE A 48 0.26 14.79 -11.08
C PHE A 48 1.11 14.18 -12.21
N GLN A 49 2.35 14.64 -12.37
CA GLN A 49 3.24 14.08 -13.40
C GLN A 49 3.54 12.62 -13.17
N TYR A 50 3.62 12.19 -11.90
CA TYR A 50 3.92 10.80 -11.58
C TYR A 50 2.72 9.87 -11.81
N PHE A 51 1.52 10.29 -11.44
CA PHE A 51 0.37 9.39 -11.41
C PHE A 51 -0.84 9.86 -12.22
N GLY A 52 -0.93 11.12 -12.53
CA GLY A 52 -2.04 11.71 -13.26
C GLY A 52 -3.24 12.00 -12.37
N THR A 53 -4.00 10.99 -12.02
CA THR A 53 -5.25 11.16 -11.25
C THR A 53 -5.14 10.53 -9.87
N LYS A 54 -6.05 10.93 -8.98
CA LYS A 54 -6.18 10.30 -7.67
C LYS A 54 -6.49 8.81 -7.81
N GLN A 55 -7.34 8.45 -8.77
CA GLN A 55 -7.69 7.05 -9.02
C GLN A 55 -6.46 6.24 -9.45
N ASN A 56 -5.66 6.77 -10.36
CA ASN A 56 -4.44 6.07 -10.80
C ASN A 56 -3.48 5.86 -9.64
N LEU A 57 -3.30 6.86 -8.79
CA LEU A 57 -2.48 6.72 -7.60
C LEU A 57 -3.03 5.64 -6.66
N TYR A 58 -4.32 5.66 -6.43
CA TYR A 58 -4.97 4.68 -5.56
C TYR A 58 -4.80 3.26 -6.10
N GLU A 59 -5.04 3.06 -7.40
CA GLU A 59 -4.85 1.76 -8.05
C GLU A 59 -3.41 1.27 -7.95
N TYR A 60 -2.45 2.16 -8.14
CA TYR A 60 -1.04 1.82 -7.95
C TYR A 60 -0.78 1.32 -6.53
N LEU A 61 -1.35 2.00 -5.53
CA LEU A 61 -1.16 1.61 -4.14
C LEU A 61 -1.81 0.27 -3.81
N VAL A 62 -2.99 0.00 -4.39
CA VAL A 62 -3.65 -1.30 -4.24
C VAL A 62 -2.76 -2.40 -4.82
N GLU A 63 -2.24 -2.18 -6.01
CA GLU A 63 -1.38 -3.16 -6.67
C GLU A 63 -0.07 -3.37 -5.90
N HIS A 64 0.56 -2.29 -5.46
CA HIS A 64 1.79 -2.36 -4.67
C HIS A 64 1.55 -3.13 -3.37
N SER A 65 0.48 -2.81 -2.66
CA SER A 65 0.14 -3.46 -1.39
C SER A 65 -0.15 -4.95 -1.59
N SER A 66 -0.87 -5.28 -2.67
CA SER A 66 -1.15 -6.66 -3.04
C SER A 66 0.12 -7.44 -3.32
N THR A 67 1.06 -6.83 -4.03
CA THR A 67 2.35 -7.45 -4.33
C THR A 67 3.14 -7.73 -3.05
N GLN A 68 3.15 -6.81 -2.12
CA GLN A 68 3.82 -6.99 -0.84
C GLN A 68 3.18 -8.12 -0.03
N MET A 69 1.86 -8.23 -0.05
CA MET A 69 1.17 -9.32 0.63
C MET A 69 1.44 -10.66 0.00
N LYS A 70 1.49 -10.73 -1.33
CA LYS A 70 1.83 -11.97 -2.04
C LYS A 70 3.23 -12.44 -1.68
N ALA A 71 4.18 -11.53 -1.58
CA ALA A 71 5.54 -11.87 -1.17
C ALA A 71 5.54 -12.50 0.23
N ALA A 72 4.76 -11.95 1.16
CA ALA A 72 4.63 -12.49 2.50
C ALA A 72 4.00 -13.90 2.49
N TYR A 73 3.00 -14.12 1.64
CA TYR A 73 2.38 -15.44 1.49
C TYR A 73 3.33 -16.46 0.88
N GLN A 74 4.14 -16.06 -0.09
CA GLN A 74 5.14 -16.95 -0.67
C GLN A 74 6.18 -17.36 0.35
N GLU A 75 6.60 -16.45 1.20
CA GLU A 75 7.51 -16.74 2.30
C GLU A 75 6.88 -17.74 3.26
N GLN A 76 5.59 -17.56 3.57
CA GLN A 76 4.85 -18.51 4.41
C GLN A 76 4.79 -19.90 3.78
N ALA A 77 4.71 -20.00 2.48
CA ALA A 77 4.64 -21.28 1.77
C ALA A 77 5.89 -22.14 1.99
N LEU A 78 7.01 -21.55 2.39
CA LEU A 78 8.22 -22.30 2.74
C LEU A 78 8.01 -23.22 3.93
N TYR A 79 6.99 -22.97 4.73
CA TYR A 79 6.67 -23.77 5.90
C TYR A 79 5.51 -24.75 5.66
N ALA A 80 5.17 -24.97 4.41
CA ALA A 80 4.02 -25.82 4.04
C ALA A 80 4.14 -27.26 4.47
N ASN A 81 5.36 -27.74 4.76
CA ASN A 81 5.61 -29.13 5.21
C ASN A 81 5.37 -29.34 6.70
N ALA A 82 5.13 -28.28 7.46
CA ALA A 82 4.81 -28.37 8.87
C ALA A 82 3.39 -28.90 9.06
N ASP A 83 3.08 -29.44 10.24
CA ASP A 83 1.74 -29.88 10.51
C ASP A 83 0.75 -28.71 10.57
N PHE A 84 -0.55 -29.03 10.62
CA PHE A 84 -1.59 -27.99 10.57
C PHE A 84 -1.42 -26.96 11.68
N PHE A 85 -1.14 -27.40 12.88
CA PHE A 85 -1.00 -26.51 14.03
C PHE A 85 0.17 -25.55 13.86
N ASP A 86 1.31 -26.09 13.43
CA ASP A 86 2.51 -25.28 13.16
C ASP A 86 2.25 -24.28 12.05
N ARG A 87 1.54 -24.67 11.00
CA ARG A 87 1.20 -23.77 9.90
C ARG A 87 0.32 -22.61 10.37
N VAL A 88 -0.66 -22.89 11.23
CA VAL A 88 -1.53 -21.84 11.79
C VAL A 88 -0.70 -20.88 12.64
N GLN A 89 0.18 -21.40 13.51
CA GLN A 89 1.07 -20.56 14.30
C GLN A 89 1.94 -19.66 13.44
N GLN A 90 2.57 -20.24 12.41
CA GLN A 90 3.44 -19.47 11.51
C GLN A 90 2.65 -18.40 10.77
N ALA A 91 1.45 -18.72 10.31
CA ALA A 91 0.61 -17.76 9.63
C ALA A 91 0.29 -16.56 10.53
N ILE A 92 -0.04 -16.81 11.80
CA ILE A 92 -0.33 -15.74 12.76
C ILE A 92 0.92 -14.89 13.01
N ILE A 93 2.06 -15.53 13.24
CA ILE A 93 3.33 -14.82 13.49
C ILE A 93 3.69 -13.96 12.29
N MET A 94 3.55 -14.45 11.08
CA MET A 94 3.87 -13.71 9.87
C MET A 94 2.93 -12.53 9.65
N LYS A 95 1.65 -12.68 9.96
CA LYS A 95 0.70 -11.56 9.89
C LYS A 95 1.07 -10.46 10.88
N ILE A 96 1.40 -10.83 12.12
CA ILE A 96 1.82 -9.87 13.13
C ILE A 96 3.11 -9.17 12.70
N ASP A 97 4.08 -9.93 12.21
CA ASP A 97 5.35 -9.39 11.76
C ASP A 97 5.15 -8.43 10.58
N ASN A 98 4.29 -8.79 9.63
CA ASN A 98 3.99 -7.95 8.49
C ASN A 98 3.32 -6.64 8.91
N LEU A 99 2.40 -6.70 9.87
CA LEU A 99 1.79 -5.49 10.43
C LEU A 99 2.83 -4.56 11.05
N LYS A 100 3.82 -5.12 11.74
CA LYS A 100 4.89 -4.34 12.37
C LYS A 100 5.85 -3.75 11.35
N LYS A 101 6.18 -4.51 10.29
CA LYS A 101 7.13 -4.07 9.26
C LYS A 101 6.52 -3.04 8.33
N ASN A 102 5.23 -3.16 8.02
CA ASN A 102 4.57 -2.34 7.01
C ASN A 102 3.25 -1.75 7.55
N PRO A 103 3.33 -0.88 8.58
CA PRO A 103 2.10 -0.37 9.21
C PRO A 103 1.25 0.47 8.25
N TYR A 104 1.88 1.19 7.32
CA TYR A 104 1.14 1.99 6.34
C TYR A 104 0.34 1.12 5.38
N ILE A 105 0.93 0.02 4.92
CA ILE A 105 0.27 -0.92 4.02
C ILE A 105 -0.88 -1.61 4.73
N ALA A 106 -0.68 -2.05 5.97
CA ALA A 106 -1.72 -2.69 6.76
C ALA A 106 -2.93 -1.78 6.95
N ALA A 107 -2.69 -0.54 7.37
CA ALA A 107 -3.76 0.44 7.55
C ALA A 107 -4.49 0.74 6.24
N PHE A 108 -3.75 0.84 5.15
CA PHE A 108 -4.33 1.09 3.84
C PHE A 108 -5.22 -0.06 3.38
N ILE A 109 -4.77 -1.30 3.52
CA ILE A 109 -5.56 -2.48 3.13
C ILE A 109 -6.88 -2.54 3.90
N ILE A 110 -6.83 -2.26 5.20
CA ILE A 110 -8.04 -2.20 6.01
C ILE A 110 -8.99 -1.13 5.48
N SER A 111 -8.46 0.03 5.10
CA SER A 111 -9.28 1.11 4.56
C SER A 111 -9.89 0.75 3.20
N VAL A 112 -9.14 0.04 2.34
CA VAL A 112 -9.66 -0.44 1.06
C VAL A 112 -10.85 -1.37 1.27
N ALA A 113 -10.75 -2.28 2.23
CA ALA A 113 -11.82 -3.22 2.53
C ALA A 113 -13.11 -2.53 2.98
N LYS A 114 -13.00 -1.32 3.51
CA LYS A 114 -14.13 -0.52 3.96
C LYS A 114 -14.72 0.39 2.90
N GLU A 115 -14.07 0.54 1.73
CA GLU A 115 -14.59 1.40 0.68
C GLU A 115 -15.81 0.77 0.01
N PRO A 116 -16.95 1.44 0.04
CA PRO A 116 -18.20 0.79 -0.41
C PRO A 116 -18.45 0.87 -1.90
N SER A 117 -17.81 1.76 -2.64
CA SER A 117 -18.28 2.11 -3.97
C SER A 117 -17.17 2.35 -4.99
N ILE A 118 -15.97 1.90 -4.74
CA ILE A 118 -14.90 2.11 -5.70
C ILE A 118 -14.75 0.89 -6.58
N GLU A 119 -14.91 1.09 -7.88
CA GLU A 119 -14.64 0.06 -8.86
C GLU A 119 -13.17 0.13 -9.22
N ILE A 120 -12.38 -0.60 -8.44
CA ILE A 120 -10.94 -0.65 -8.65
C ILE A 120 -10.62 -2.02 -9.17
N SER A 121 -9.82 -2.11 -10.18
CA SER A 121 -9.20 -3.37 -10.56
C SER A 121 -10.17 -4.51 -10.80
N GLU A 122 -11.03 -4.33 -11.63
CA GLU A 122 -11.78 -5.48 -12.12
C GLU A 122 -10.93 -6.38 -13.03
#